data_4cc5961d5621f1242ac1bec3472dc082
#
_entry.id   4cc5961d5621f1242ac1bec3472dc082
#
_cell.length_a   1.000
_cell.length_b   1.000
_cell.length_c   1.000
_cell.angle_alpha   90.00
_cell.angle_beta   90.00
_cell.angle_gamma   90.00
#
_symmetry.space_group_name_H-M   'P 1'
#
loop_
_entity.id
_entity.type
_entity.pdbx_description
1 polymer ?
#
loop_
_entity_poly.entity_id
_entity_poly.type
_entity_poly.pdbx_seq_one_letter_code
_entity_poly.pdbx_strand_id
1 'polypeptide(L)'
;MRKVLLALITIVLSQQIVEAQRITREQYINKYSKIAVREMNRVGIPASITLAQGILESGDGNSTLARKANNHFGIKCHKDWKGESVYHDDDRPQECFRSYKYADQSFVDHSEFLCTHKRYAFLFGYGTTDYKSWAKGLKQAGYATSPTYAERLIQIIEQNNLMRFDKNVEPESTPEERTEIAEQTNNFIEVDVFDMEVSPFGNIKTNNHTDYVEVLPGDNIEIIAKRYELEPWQLRMFNDIELKTVKLKVGQRLYISRKQSKAEKQYKTHTVKRGETMHDISQQYAIRLKALYKLNLMEEGTQPKEGDTIQLRKKAKKK
;
A
#
# COMPACT_ATOMS: atom_id res chain seq x y z
N MET A 1 81.98 -11.42 -3.18
CA MET A 1 80.86 -12.05 -2.47
C MET A 1 79.81 -10.97 -2.19
N ARG A 2 78.76 -10.93 -3.04
CA ARG A 2 77.71 -9.96 -2.87
C ARG A 2 76.54 -10.58 -2.06
N LYS A 3 76.26 -9.99 -0.90
CA LYS A 3 75.14 -10.35 -0.07
C LYS A 3 73.87 -9.70 -0.67
N VAL A 4 72.97 -10.51 -1.16
CA VAL A 4 71.63 -10.11 -1.61
C VAL A 4 70.74 -10.03 -0.39
N LEU A 5 70.28 -8.83 -0.05
CA LEU A 5 69.32 -8.58 1.03
C LEU A 5 67.90 -8.75 0.45
N LEU A 6 67.23 -9.85 0.78
CA LEU A 6 65.81 -10.04 0.47
C LEU A 6 64.97 -9.22 1.45
N ALA A 7 64.40 -8.14 1.02
CA ALA A 7 63.38 -7.41 1.76
C ALA A 7 62.01 -8.13 1.54
N LEU A 8 61.54 -8.82 2.57
CA LEU A 8 60.15 -9.32 2.64
C LEU A 8 59.20 -8.15 2.87
N ILE A 9 58.52 -7.71 1.81
CA ILE A 9 57.40 -6.78 1.92
C ILE A 9 56.19 -7.61 2.35
N THR A 10 55.85 -7.61 3.61
CA THR A 10 54.61 -8.09 4.16
C THR A 10 53.48 -7.10 3.77
N ILE A 11 52.78 -7.41 2.73
CA ILE A 11 51.50 -6.72 2.40
C ILE A 11 50.48 -7.16 3.44
N VAL A 12 50.24 -6.33 4.44
CA VAL A 12 49.08 -6.44 5.33
C VAL A 12 47.88 -6.01 4.53
N LEU A 13 47.19 -6.97 3.91
CA LEU A 13 45.81 -6.76 3.41
C LEU A 13 44.95 -6.51 4.65
N SER A 14 44.71 -5.24 4.98
CA SER A 14 43.63 -4.85 5.86
C SER A 14 42.32 -5.22 5.16
N GLN A 15 41.76 -6.37 5.47
CA GLN A 15 40.37 -6.67 5.18
C GLN A 15 39.52 -5.64 5.96
N GLN A 16 39.17 -4.57 5.32
CA GLN A 16 38.08 -3.72 5.83
C GLN A 16 36.84 -4.57 5.79
N ILE A 17 36.45 -5.13 6.92
CA ILE A 17 35.13 -5.65 7.15
C ILE A 17 34.21 -4.41 7.01
N VAL A 18 33.60 -4.25 5.85
CA VAL A 18 32.52 -3.27 5.67
C VAL A 18 31.38 -3.81 6.51
N GLU A 19 31.39 -3.45 7.79
CA GLU A 19 30.25 -3.65 8.66
C GLU A 19 29.11 -2.85 8.02
N ALA A 20 28.11 -3.54 7.47
CA ALA A 20 27.00 -2.89 6.78
C ALA A 20 26.39 -1.88 7.72
N GLN A 21 26.62 -0.60 7.43
CA GLN A 21 26.27 0.52 8.29
C GLN A 21 24.77 0.47 8.61
N ARG A 22 24.45 0.55 9.91
CA ARG A 22 23.06 0.61 10.37
C ARG A 22 22.44 1.89 9.85
N ILE A 23 21.25 1.77 9.25
CA ILE A 23 20.49 2.94 8.81
C ILE A 23 19.77 3.58 10.00
N THR A 24 19.67 4.90 9.98
CA THR A 24 18.92 5.66 10.98
C THR A 24 17.41 5.56 10.72
N ARG A 25 16.62 5.92 11.72
CA ARG A 25 15.16 6.01 11.57
C ARG A 25 14.74 6.97 10.45
N GLU A 26 15.40 8.11 10.36
CA GLU A 26 15.14 9.08 9.31
C GLU A 26 15.42 8.52 7.91
N GLN A 27 16.57 7.83 7.75
CA GLN A 27 16.90 7.14 6.50
C GLN A 27 15.87 6.05 6.16
N TYR A 28 15.39 5.31 7.18
CA TYR A 28 14.32 4.33 6.98
C TYR A 28 13.03 4.99 6.47
N ILE A 29 12.60 6.05 7.13
CA ILE A 29 11.38 6.79 6.76
C ILE A 29 11.52 7.34 5.33
N ASN A 30 12.63 8.00 5.01
CA ASN A 30 12.86 8.56 3.69
C ASN A 30 12.85 7.47 2.60
N LYS A 31 13.47 6.33 2.88
CA LYS A 31 13.55 5.21 1.94
C LYS A 31 12.20 4.56 1.66
N TYR A 32 11.34 4.40 2.69
CA TYR A 32 10.14 3.58 2.59
C TYR A 32 8.82 4.37 2.63
N SER A 33 8.85 5.70 2.78
CA SER A 33 7.63 6.51 2.79
C SER A 33 6.86 6.43 1.47
N LYS A 34 7.54 6.39 0.34
CA LYS A 34 6.89 6.30 -0.99
C LYS A 34 6.09 5.01 -1.15
N ILE A 35 6.67 3.87 -0.76
CA ILE A 35 5.95 2.58 -0.83
C ILE A 35 4.79 2.54 0.17
N ALA A 36 4.95 3.09 1.38
CA ALA A 36 3.89 3.14 2.36
C ALA A 36 2.70 3.99 1.89
N VAL A 37 2.95 5.15 1.24
CA VAL A 37 1.92 5.99 0.62
C VAL A 37 1.27 5.27 -0.55
N ARG A 38 2.04 4.58 -1.39
CA ARG A 38 1.50 3.77 -2.50
C ARG A 38 0.55 2.70 -1.99
N GLU A 39 0.94 1.96 -0.96
CA GLU A 39 0.11 0.93 -0.35
C GLU A 39 -1.14 1.52 0.34
N MET A 40 -1.02 2.66 1.01
CA MET A 40 -2.17 3.38 1.54
C MET A 40 -3.18 3.72 0.45
N ASN A 41 -2.71 4.23 -0.69
CA ASN A 41 -3.58 4.56 -1.82
C ASN A 41 -4.21 3.30 -2.44
N ARG A 42 -3.45 2.19 -2.50
CA ARG A 42 -3.91 0.92 -3.06
C ARG A 42 -4.97 0.25 -2.18
N VAL A 43 -4.74 0.13 -0.87
CA VAL A 43 -5.60 -0.69 0.00
C VAL A 43 -6.26 0.07 1.15
N GLY A 44 -5.83 1.29 1.47
CA GLY A 44 -6.44 2.13 2.49
C GLY A 44 -5.92 1.90 3.91
N ILE A 45 -4.75 1.29 4.08
CA ILE A 45 -4.03 1.26 5.35
C ILE A 45 -3.27 2.58 5.48
N PRO A 46 -3.34 3.32 6.61
CA PRO A 46 -2.58 4.56 6.77
C PRO A 46 -1.08 4.35 6.50
N ALA A 47 -0.46 5.23 5.72
CA ALA A 47 0.98 5.17 5.47
C ALA A 47 1.79 5.28 6.77
N SER A 48 1.32 6.10 7.71
CA SER A 48 1.90 6.22 9.06
C SER A 48 1.88 4.91 9.84
N ILE A 49 0.81 4.13 9.73
CA ILE A 49 0.70 2.80 10.37
C ILE A 49 1.69 1.83 9.73
N THR A 50 1.72 1.75 8.40
CA THR A 50 2.65 0.86 7.68
C THR A 50 4.10 1.18 8.03
N LEU A 51 4.48 2.48 8.03
CA LEU A 51 5.82 2.92 8.43
C LEU A 51 6.13 2.58 9.88
N ALA A 52 5.20 2.86 10.81
CA ALA A 52 5.43 2.61 12.24
C ALA A 52 5.59 1.11 12.54
N GLN A 53 4.80 0.25 11.88
CA GLN A 53 4.97 -1.20 11.98
C GLN A 53 6.32 -1.64 11.39
N GLY A 54 6.67 -1.19 10.19
CA GLY A 54 7.97 -1.50 9.59
C GLY A 54 9.16 -1.06 10.46
N ILE A 55 9.09 0.13 11.06
CA ILE A 55 10.07 0.63 12.03
C ILE A 55 10.17 -0.29 13.25
N LEU A 56 9.03 -0.64 13.82
CA LEU A 56 8.95 -1.40 15.06
C LEU A 56 9.41 -2.85 14.87
N GLU A 57 8.90 -3.52 13.83
CA GLU A 57 9.15 -4.94 13.58
C GLU A 57 10.56 -5.19 13.02
N SER A 58 11.10 -4.26 12.24
CA SER A 58 12.43 -4.42 11.63
C SER A 58 13.59 -3.76 12.39
N GLY A 59 13.30 -3.03 13.47
CA GLY A 59 14.30 -2.20 14.13
C GLY A 59 14.93 -1.19 13.18
N ASP A 60 14.10 -0.37 12.53
CA ASP A 60 14.51 0.59 11.50
C ASP A 60 15.17 -0.08 10.27
N GLY A 61 14.75 -1.31 9.92
CA GLY A 61 15.34 -2.07 8.82
C GLY A 61 16.68 -2.73 9.15
N ASN A 62 17.10 -2.70 10.41
CA ASN A 62 18.39 -3.23 10.86
C ASN A 62 18.30 -4.67 11.42
N SER A 63 17.12 -5.26 11.54
CA SER A 63 16.96 -6.63 11.99
C SER A 63 17.57 -7.64 10.99
N THR A 64 17.88 -8.83 11.47
CA THR A 64 18.39 -9.91 10.62
C THR A 64 17.44 -10.24 9.47
N LEU A 65 16.13 -10.30 9.75
CA LEU A 65 15.12 -10.59 8.74
C LEU A 65 15.03 -9.47 7.70
N ALA A 66 15.04 -8.20 8.12
CA ALA A 66 15.02 -7.08 7.18
C ALA A 66 16.26 -7.05 6.29
N ARG A 67 17.46 -7.30 6.85
CA ARG A 67 18.74 -7.21 6.12
C ARG A 67 19.02 -8.41 5.22
N LYS A 68 18.66 -9.64 5.63
CA LYS A 68 18.99 -10.86 4.92
C LYS A 68 17.86 -11.36 4.03
N ALA A 69 16.60 -11.08 4.41
CA ALA A 69 15.42 -11.58 3.73
C ALA A 69 14.50 -10.48 3.19
N ASN A 70 14.87 -9.19 3.30
CA ASN A 70 14.02 -8.06 2.96
C ASN A 70 12.63 -8.11 3.61
N ASN A 71 12.50 -8.81 4.74
CA ASN A 71 11.25 -9.00 5.46
C ASN A 71 11.17 -8.02 6.63
N HIS A 72 10.50 -6.89 6.38
CA HIS A 72 10.41 -5.77 7.31
C HIS A 72 9.30 -5.92 8.36
N PHE A 73 8.44 -6.92 8.22
CA PHE A 73 7.26 -7.09 9.08
C PHE A 73 7.25 -8.44 9.81
N GLY A 74 8.31 -9.24 9.68
CA GLY A 74 8.39 -10.56 10.31
C GLY A 74 7.31 -11.52 9.82
N ILE A 75 6.95 -11.47 8.54
CA ILE A 75 5.89 -12.32 7.99
C ILE A 75 6.37 -13.75 7.91
N LYS A 76 5.70 -14.64 8.68
CA LYS A 76 6.01 -16.07 8.74
C LYS A 76 5.46 -16.79 7.49
N CYS A 77 6.09 -17.90 7.11
CA CYS A 77 5.56 -18.78 6.08
C CYS A 77 4.22 -19.37 6.54
N HIS A 78 3.23 -19.34 5.66
CA HIS A 78 1.99 -20.09 5.83
C HIS A 78 1.96 -21.25 4.84
N LYS A 79 1.00 -22.17 5.01
CA LYS A 79 0.91 -23.39 4.19
C LYS A 79 0.90 -23.14 2.68
N ASP A 80 0.44 -21.96 2.26
CA ASP A 80 0.29 -21.57 0.86
C ASP A 80 1.50 -20.81 0.30
N TRP A 81 2.51 -20.52 1.15
CA TRP A 81 3.72 -19.81 0.69
C TRP A 81 4.59 -20.71 -0.19
N LYS A 82 4.85 -20.26 -1.42
CA LYS A 82 5.67 -20.97 -2.42
C LYS A 82 6.96 -20.20 -2.78
N GLY A 83 7.16 -19.01 -2.19
CA GLY A 83 8.33 -18.19 -2.42
C GLY A 83 9.55 -18.66 -1.61
N GLU A 84 10.63 -17.89 -1.71
CA GLU A 84 11.85 -18.14 -0.91
C GLU A 84 11.57 -17.93 0.58
N SER A 85 12.32 -18.64 1.42
CA SER A 85 12.18 -18.58 2.87
C SER A 85 13.51 -18.58 3.57
N VAL A 86 13.53 -18.02 4.78
CA VAL A 86 14.64 -18.10 5.71
C VAL A 86 14.14 -18.63 7.06
N TYR A 87 15.02 -19.31 7.79
CA TYR A 87 14.72 -19.79 9.12
C TYR A 87 15.41 -18.91 10.17
N HIS A 88 14.66 -18.54 11.18
CA HIS A 88 15.14 -17.67 12.25
C HIS A 88 14.47 -18.06 13.57
N ASP A 89 15.19 -17.92 14.66
CA ASP A 89 14.65 -18.13 16.00
C ASP A 89 13.86 -16.88 16.43
N ASP A 90 12.57 -17.09 16.75
CA ASP A 90 11.65 -16.06 17.23
C ASP A 90 10.91 -16.63 18.46
N ASP A 91 9.58 -16.76 18.44
CA ASP A 91 8.82 -17.40 19.51
C ASP A 91 9.20 -18.88 19.70
N ARG A 92 9.69 -19.52 18.64
CA ARG A 92 10.20 -20.89 18.60
C ARG A 92 11.50 -20.95 17.83
N PRO A 93 12.36 -21.96 18.10
CA PRO A 93 13.53 -22.19 17.27
C PRO A 93 13.13 -22.54 15.83
N GLN A 94 13.94 -22.05 14.85
CA GLN A 94 13.84 -22.39 13.43
C GLN A 94 12.45 -22.13 12.82
N GLU A 95 11.82 -21.01 13.17
CA GLU A 95 10.57 -20.61 12.51
C GLU A 95 10.84 -20.14 11.07
N CYS A 96 9.91 -20.49 10.18
CA CYS A 96 9.99 -20.12 8.76
C CYS A 96 9.45 -18.71 8.53
N PHE A 97 10.27 -17.86 7.94
CA PHE A 97 9.91 -16.51 7.50
C PHE A 97 10.04 -16.35 6.00
N ARG A 98 9.14 -15.58 5.40
CA ARG A 98 9.18 -15.26 3.98
C ARG A 98 10.43 -14.46 3.65
N SER A 99 11.04 -14.76 2.50
CA SER A 99 12.17 -14.01 1.95
C SER A 99 11.77 -13.34 0.64
N TYR A 100 12.19 -12.12 0.44
CA TYR A 100 11.83 -11.31 -0.72
C TYR A 100 13.09 -10.85 -1.45
N LYS A 101 12.98 -10.70 -2.76
CA LYS A 101 14.06 -10.16 -3.59
C LYS A 101 14.29 -8.69 -3.29
N TYR A 102 13.22 -7.93 -3.04
CA TYR A 102 13.25 -6.50 -2.71
C TYR A 102 12.39 -6.21 -1.48
N ALA A 103 12.79 -5.20 -0.70
CA ALA A 103 12.07 -4.81 0.51
C ALA A 103 10.61 -4.38 0.23
N ASP A 104 10.37 -3.71 -0.90
CA ASP A 104 9.02 -3.28 -1.33
C ASP A 104 8.02 -4.44 -1.35
N GLN A 105 8.47 -5.65 -1.71
CA GLN A 105 7.61 -6.83 -1.72
C GLN A 105 7.09 -7.19 -0.33
N SER A 106 7.88 -6.94 0.73
CA SER A 106 7.42 -7.17 2.11
C SER A 106 6.37 -6.14 2.54
N PHE A 107 6.42 -4.91 2.02
CA PHE A 107 5.38 -3.88 2.26
C PHE A 107 4.07 -4.25 1.58
N VAL A 108 4.14 -4.72 0.33
CA VAL A 108 2.96 -5.22 -0.40
C VAL A 108 2.36 -6.42 0.33
N ASP A 109 3.17 -7.41 0.69
CA ASP A 109 2.72 -8.62 1.37
C ASP A 109 2.13 -8.33 2.75
N HIS A 110 2.70 -7.37 3.51
CA HIS A 110 2.10 -6.88 4.75
C HIS A 110 0.71 -6.28 4.52
N SER A 111 0.56 -5.49 3.48
CA SER A 111 -0.75 -4.92 3.11
C SER A 111 -1.74 -6.02 2.77
N GLU A 112 -1.34 -7.01 1.97
CA GLU A 112 -2.16 -8.19 1.63
C GLU A 112 -2.52 -9.01 2.88
N PHE A 113 -1.57 -9.20 3.79
CA PHE A 113 -1.80 -9.91 5.04
C PHE A 113 -2.93 -9.25 5.85
N LEU A 114 -2.90 -7.92 6.00
CA LEU A 114 -3.97 -7.20 6.71
C LEU A 114 -5.30 -7.24 5.96
N CYS A 115 -5.27 -7.17 4.63
CA CYS A 115 -6.46 -7.19 3.80
C CYS A 115 -7.16 -8.56 3.76
N THR A 116 -6.40 -9.65 3.74
CA THR A 116 -6.94 -11.00 3.53
C THR A 116 -7.47 -11.66 4.80
N HIS A 117 -6.94 -11.28 5.96
CA HIS A 117 -7.34 -11.89 7.22
C HIS A 117 -8.59 -11.22 7.81
N LYS A 118 -9.69 -11.95 7.90
CA LYS A 118 -11.01 -11.47 8.39
C LYS A 118 -10.95 -10.71 9.71
N ARG A 119 -10.04 -11.07 10.61
CA ARG A 119 -9.89 -10.43 11.91
C ARG A 119 -9.51 -8.95 11.83
N TYR A 120 -8.92 -8.51 10.70
CA TYR A 120 -8.57 -7.11 10.45
C TYR A 120 -9.59 -6.35 9.61
N ALA A 121 -10.63 -7.01 9.10
CA ALA A 121 -11.59 -6.39 8.17
C ALA A 121 -12.26 -5.12 8.73
N PHE A 122 -12.52 -5.06 10.03
CA PHE A 122 -13.14 -3.90 10.67
C PHE A 122 -12.25 -2.66 10.66
N LEU A 123 -10.91 -2.82 10.57
CA LEU A 123 -9.96 -1.71 10.50
C LEU A 123 -10.20 -0.82 9.28
N PHE A 124 -10.62 -1.42 8.18
CA PHE A 124 -10.89 -0.71 6.93
C PHE A 124 -12.15 0.16 6.99
N GLY A 125 -12.91 0.09 8.08
CA GLY A 125 -13.97 1.04 8.42
C GLY A 125 -13.45 2.38 8.92
N TYR A 126 -12.21 2.44 9.41
CA TYR A 126 -11.57 3.68 9.84
C TYR A 126 -11.07 4.50 8.64
N GLY A 127 -10.92 5.81 8.82
CA GLY A 127 -10.28 6.66 7.81
C GLY A 127 -8.76 6.44 7.76
N THR A 128 -8.15 6.73 6.60
CA THR A 128 -6.68 6.66 6.45
C THR A 128 -5.93 7.66 7.33
N THR A 129 -6.59 8.71 7.80
CA THR A 129 -5.99 9.70 8.71
C THR A 129 -6.26 9.39 10.19
N ASP A 130 -6.99 8.32 10.50
CA ASP A 130 -7.29 7.90 11.87
C ASP A 130 -6.33 6.79 12.33
N TYR A 131 -5.04 7.12 12.35
CA TYR A 131 -4.01 6.17 12.78
C TYR A 131 -4.18 5.69 14.23
N LYS A 132 -4.83 6.49 15.11
CA LYS A 132 -5.05 6.08 16.50
C LYS A 132 -6.03 4.92 16.61
N SER A 133 -7.14 4.98 15.89
CA SER A 133 -8.10 3.86 15.81
C SER A 133 -7.49 2.65 15.12
N TRP A 134 -6.67 2.86 14.08
CA TRP A 134 -5.92 1.79 13.43
C TRP A 134 -4.95 1.09 14.38
N ALA A 135 -4.12 1.82 15.12
CA ALA A 135 -3.17 1.25 16.08
C ALA A 135 -3.86 0.41 17.17
N LYS A 136 -4.93 0.96 17.77
CA LYS A 136 -5.75 0.25 18.78
C LYS A 136 -6.44 -0.97 18.19
N GLY A 137 -6.98 -0.84 16.99
CA GLY A 137 -7.65 -1.92 16.28
C GLY A 137 -6.70 -3.07 15.91
N LEU A 138 -5.47 -2.78 15.48
CA LEU A 138 -4.43 -3.79 15.25
C LEU A 138 -4.13 -4.59 16.52
N LYS A 139 -4.01 -3.91 17.66
CA LYS A 139 -3.84 -4.60 18.96
C LYS A 139 -5.06 -5.44 19.31
N GLN A 140 -6.27 -4.91 19.16
CA GLN A 140 -7.52 -5.63 19.39
C GLN A 140 -7.66 -6.87 18.50
N ALA A 141 -7.25 -6.76 17.23
CA ALA A 141 -7.25 -7.87 16.28
C ALA A 141 -6.17 -8.92 16.56
N GLY A 142 -5.29 -8.70 17.55
CA GLY A 142 -4.23 -9.62 17.92
C GLY A 142 -3.06 -9.63 16.93
N TYR A 143 -2.70 -8.47 16.33
CA TYR A 143 -1.52 -8.38 15.50
C TYR A 143 -0.24 -8.66 16.30
N ALA A 144 -0.19 -8.16 17.54
CA ALA A 144 0.91 -8.41 18.46
C ALA A 144 0.38 -8.76 19.86
N THR A 145 1.15 -9.57 20.59
CA THR A 145 0.83 -9.99 21.98
C THR A 145 1.11 -8.89 23.00
N SER A 146 2.10 -8.03 22.75
CA SER A 146 2.49 -6.95 23.66
C SER A 146 1.31 -6.06 24.06
N PRO A 147 1.07 -5.83 25.37
CA PRO A 147 -0.03 -4.96 25.83
C PRO A 147 0.14 -3.49 25.36
N THR A 148 1.36 -3.03 25.15
CA THR A 148 1.70 -1.64 24.79
C THR A 148 1.90 -1.46 23.29
N TYR A 149 1.45 -2.40 22.45
CA TYR A 149 1.70 -2.34 21.00
C TYR A 149 1.09 -1.09 20.35
N ALA A 150 -0.17 -0.80 20.68
CA ALA A 150 -0.86 0.36 20.12
C ALA A 150 -0.19 1.68 20.51
N GLU A 151 0.18 1.82 21.79
CA GLU A 151 0.86 3.00 22.31
C GLU A 151 2.22 3.21 21.64
N ARG A 152 2.97 2.12 21.43
CA ARG A 152 4.27 2.18 20.73
C ARG A 152 4.12 2.64 19.28
N LEU A 153 3.12 2.14 18.54
CA LEU A 153 2.85 2.62 17.19
C LEU A 153 2.48 4.09 17.18
N ILE A 154 1.57 4.52 18.06
CA ILE A 154 1.16 5.92 18.17
C ILE A 154 2.37 6.81 18.50
N GLN A 155 3.21 6.40 19.45
CA GLN A 155 4.42 7.12 19.82
C GLN A 155 5.39 7.27 18.64
N ILE A 156 5.64 6.21 17.88
CA ILE A 156 6.50 6.24 16.69
C ILE A 156 5.92 7.22 15.66
N ILE A 157 4.61 7.17 15.42
CA ILE A 157 3.93 8.04 14.46
C ILE A 157 4.06 9.51 14.87
N GLU A 158 3.77 9.81 16.14
CA GLU A 158 3.77 11.19 16.64
C GLU A 158 5.18 11.78 16.73
N GLN A 159 6.16 11.01 17.25
CA GLN A 159 7.55 11.46 17.39
C GLN A 159 8.23 11.74 16.05
N ASN A 160 7.83 11.03 14.99
CA ASN A 160 8.43 11.18 13.66
C ASN A 160 7.50 11.90 12.67
N ASN A 161 6.39 12.47 13.15
CA ASN A 161 5.40 13.17 12.32
C ASN A 161 4.96 12.35 11.09
N LEU A 162 4.77 11.02 11.26
CA LEU A 162 4.44 10.13 10.14
C LEU A 162 3.03 10.38 9.59
N MET A 163 2.11 10.94 10.39
CA MET A 163 0.76 11.26 9.96
C MET A 163 0.72 12.26 8.78
N ARG A 164 1.84 12.95 8.49
CA ARG A 164 1.94 13.80 7.30
C ARG A 164 1.74 13.00 6.01
N PHE A 165 2.16 11.75 5.98
CA PHE A 165 2.03 10.86 4.83
C PHE A 165 0.60 10.35 4.60
N ASP A 166 -0.28 10.41 5.62
CA ASP A 166 -1.67 9.96 5.51
C ASP A 166 -2.56 10.94 4.72
N LYS A 167 -2.04 12.10 4.39
CA LYS A 167 -2.76 13.16 3.65
C LYS A 167 -2.59 13.09 2.13
N ASN A 168 -2.03 12.01 1.59
CA ASN A 168 -1.68 11.87 0.16
C ASN A 168 -0.70 12.95 -0.34
N VAL A 169 0.14 13.49 0.53
CA VAL A 169 1.25 14.35 0.13
C VAL A 169 2.38 13.41 -0.24
N GLU A 170 2.74 13.34 -1.52
CA GLU A 170 3.97 12.66 -1.92
C GLU A 170 5.16 13.29 -1.19
N PRO A 171 6.09 12.48 -0.65
CA PRO A 171 7.30 13.04 -0.03
C PRO A 171 8.05 13.86 -1.08
N GLU A 172 8.42 15.09 -0.72
CA GLU A 172 9.29 15.90 -1.57
C GLU A 172 10.60 15.13 -1.79
N SER A 173 10.91 14.82 -3.04
CA SER A 173 12.18 14.22 -3.40
C SER A 173 13.31 15.23 -3.21
N THR A 174 14.40 14.82 -2.58
CA THR A 174 15.59 15.68 -2.48
C THR A 174 16.20 15.92 -3.86
N PRO A 175 16.98 17.00 -4.06
CA PRO A 175 17.65 17.26 -5.33
C PRO A 175 18.56 16.09 -5.79
N GLU A 176 19.20 15.40 -4.83
CA GLU A 176 20.05 14.23 -5.10
C GLU A 176 19.21 13.04 -5.58
N GLU A 177 18.07 12.75 -4.96
CA GLU A 177 17.15 11.68 -5.40
C GLU A 177 16.60 11.93 -6.81
N ARG A 178 16.35 13.20 -7.19
CA ARG A 178 15.91 13.56 -8.55
C ARG A 178 16.99 13.25 -9.57
N THR A 179 18.25 13.45 -9.23
CA THR A 179 19.39 13.15 -10.09
C THR A 179 19.58 11.65 -10.26
N GLU A 180 19.52 10.88 -9.16
CA GLU A 180 19.60 9.41 -9.22
C GLU A 180 18.44 8.78 -9.99
N ILE A 181 17.21 9.30 -9.83
CA ILE A 181 16.04 8.83 -10.59
C ILE A 181 16.21 9.18 -12.09
N ALA A 182 16.73 10.37 -12.41
CA ALA A 182 16.99 10.77 -13.80
C ALA A 182 18.09 9.93 -14.45
N GLU A 183 19.15 9.60 -13.74
CA GLU A 183 20.23 8.73 -14.23
C GLU A 183 19.77 7.28 -14.38
N GLN A 184 18.97 6.76 -13.47
CA GLN A 184 18.37 5.43 -13.60
C GLN A 184 17.37 5.36 -14.74
N THR A 185 16.57 6.41 -14.95
CA THR A 185 15.61 6.47 -16.07
C THR A 185 16.31 6.55 -17.42
N ASN A 186 17.43 7.27 -17.52
CA ASN A 186 18.22 7.34 -18.75
C ASN A 186 18.93 6.01 -19.08
N ASN A 187 19.30 5.21 -18.08
CA ASN A 187 19.87 3.87 -18.29
C ASN A 187 18.82 2.80 -18.64
N PHE A 188 17.51 3.09 -18.51
CA PHE A 188 16.41 2.21 -18.93
C PHE A 188 15.90 2.47 -20.35
N ILE A 189 16.43 3.48 -21.07
CA ILE A 189 15.96 3.84 -22.42
C ILE A 189 16.74 3.10 -23.53
N GLU A 190 17.73 2.29 -23.20
CA GLU A 190 18.46 1.44 -24.16
C GLU A 190 18.26 -0.05 -23.89
N VAL A 191 17.03 -0.55 -23.93
CA VAL A 191 16.75 -1.97 -24.18
C VAL A 191 15.51 -2.10 -25.05
N ASP A 192 15.75 -2.36 -26.31
CA ASP A 192 14.95 -3.05 -27.30
C ASP A 192 13.45 -2.73 -27.44
N VAL A 193 13.18 -1.91 -28.43
CA VAL A 193 11.94 -1.97 -29.22
C VAL A 193 11.88 -3.35 -29.90
N PHE A 194 11.41 -4.38 -29.18
CA PHE A 194 10.93 -5.59 -29.82
C PHE A 194 9.90 -6.30 -28.94
N ASP A 195 8.75 -6.57 -29.55
CA ASP A 195 7.58 -7.28 -29.06
C ASP A 195 6.70 -6.55 -28.04
N MET A 196 5.67 -5.88 -28.56
CA MET A 196 4.41 -5.71 -27.86
C MET A 196 3.77 -7.09 -27.63
N GLU A 197 4.28 -7.85 -26.68
CA GLU A 197 3.43 -8.77 -25.96
C GLU A 197 2.43 -7.90 -25.20
N VAL A 198 1.17 -7.99 -25.59
CA VAL A 198 0.05 -7.40 -24.87
C VAL A 198 0.17 -7.89 -23.44
N SER A 199 0.57 -6.99 -22.53
CA SER A 199 0.65 -7.29 -21.10
C SER A 199 -0.64 -8.02 -20.70
N PRO A 200 -0.58 -9.18 -20.05
CA PRO A 200 -1.78 -9.87 -19.57
C PRO A 200 -2.57 -9.03 -18.55
N PHE A 201 -1.97 -7.97 -18.05
CA PHE A 201 -2.59 -6.92 -17.26
C PHE A 201 -3.11 -5.87 -18.23
N GLY A 202 -4.43 -5.85 -18.51
CA GLY A 202 -5.07 -4.84 -19.34
C GLY A 202 -4.71 -3.42 -18.88
N ASN A 203 -4.94 -2.40 -19.74
CA ASN A 203 -4.58 -1.01 -19.45
C ASN A 203 -5.19 -0.53 -18.14
N ILE A 204 -4.37 -0.42 -17.10
CA ILE A 204 -4.75 0.22 -15.83
C ILE A 204 -4.88 1.72 -16.09
N LYS A 205 -6.03 2.27 -15.75
CA LYS A 205 -6.37 3.69 -15.87
C LYS A 205 -6.55 4.28 -14.47
N THR A 206 -6.37 5.57 -14.33
CA THR A 206 -6.51 6.27 -13.05
C THR A 206 -7.64 7.29 -13.10
N ASN A 207 -8.44 7.36 -12.03
CA ASN A 207 -9.49 8.36 -11.83
C ASN A 207 -9.49 8.77 -10.36
N ASN A 208 -9.40 10.07 -10.08
CA ASN A 208 -9.34 10.60 -8.72
C ASN A 208 -8.28 9.89 -7.86
N HIS A 209 -7.07 9.72 -8.41
CA HIS A 209 -5.93 9.01 -7.79
C HIS A 209 -6.28 7.56 -7.38
N THR A 210 -7.17 6.90 -8.10
CA THR A 210 -7.62 5.53 -7.84
C THR A 210 -7.56 4.72 -9.12
N ASP A 211 -6.86 3.60 -9.10
CA ASP A 211 -6.65 2.77 -10.26
C ASP A 211 -7.91 1.94 -10.57
N TYR A 212 -8.23 1.86 -11.85
CA TYR A 212 -9.35 1.07 -12.35
C TYR A 212 -9.02 0.40 -13.68
N VAL A 213 -9.81 -0.59 -14.00
CA VAL A 213 -9.79 -1.31 -15.27
C VAL A 213 -11.18 -1.30 -15.90
N GLU A 214 -11.25 -1.51 -17.19
CA GLU A 214 -12.50 -1.74 -17.91
C GLU A 214 -12.74 -3.24 -18.03
N VAL A 215 -13.96 -3.66 -17.74
CA VAL A 215 -14.39 -5.06 -17.85
C VAL A 215 -14.33 -5.51 -19.31
N LEU A 216 -13.64 -6.61 -19.57
CA LEU A 216 -13.51 -7.23 -20.89
C LEU A 216 -14.57 -8.33 -21.09
N PRO A 217 -14.84 -8.73 -22.34
CA PRO A 217 -15.70 -9.90 -22.62
C PRO A 217 -15.20 -11.14 -21.88
N GLY A 218 -16.09 -11.82 -21.15
CA GLY A 218 -15.75 -13.01 -20.35
C GLY A 218 -15.26 -12.73 -18.93
N ASP A 219 -15.02 -11.46 -18.55
CA ASP A 219 -14.62 -11.10 -17.21
C ASP A 219 -15.75 -11.30 -16.18
N ASN A 220 -15.32 -11.72 -14.99
CA ASN A 220 -16.13 -11.70 -13.76
C ASN A 220 -15.25 -11.23 -12.59
N ILE A 221 -15.82 -11.07 -11.41
CA ILE A 221 -15.11 -10.60 -10.22
C ILE A 221 -13.90 -11.47 -9.90
N GLU A 222 -14.05 -12.78 -9.99
CA GLU A 222 -13.03 -13.77 -9.65
C GLU A 222 -11.86 -13.72 -10.65
N ILE A 223 -12.14 -13.60 -11.94
CA ILE A 223 -11.14 -13.50 -13.02
C ILE A 223 -10.34 -12.20 -12.89
N ILE A 224 -11.06 -11.06 -12.72
CA ILE A 224 -10.40 -9.75 -12.58
C ILE A 224 -9.60 -9.70 -11.28
N ALA A 225 -10.16 -10.17 -10.16
CA ALA A 225 -9.44 -10.20 -8.90
C ALA A 225 -8.13 -11.01 -9.03
N LYS A 226 -8.19 -12.20 -9.62
CA LYS A 226 -6.99 -13.03 -9.88
C LYS A 226 -5.98 -12.33 -10.80
N ARG A 227 -6.46 -11.66 -11.86
CA ARG A 227 -5.61 -10.94 -12.83
C ARG A 227 -4.80 -9.82 -12.19
N TYR A 228 -5.37 -9.13 -11.20
CA TYR A 228 -4.74 -8.01 -10.50
C TYR A 228 -4.30 -8.37 -9.08
N GLU A 229 -4.14 -9.67 -8.80
CA GLU A 229 -3.65 -10.19 -7.52
C GLU A 229 -4.47 -9.69 -6.31
N LEU A 230 -5.78 -9.56 -6.51
CA LEU A 230 -6.75 -9.17 -5.49
C LEU A 230 -7.60 -10.37 -5.05
N GLU A 231 -8.09 -10.31 -3.83
CA GLU A 231 -9.16 -11.21 -3.41
C GLU A 231 -10.52 -10.70 -3.94
N PRO A 232 -11.45 -11.59 -4.37
CA PRO A 232 -12.75 -11.20 -4.88
C PRO A 232 -13.53 -10.25 -3.97
N TRP A 233 -13.40 -10.38 -2.64
CA TRP A 233 -14.06 -9.49 -1.69
C TRP A 233 -13.45 -8.08 -1.68
N GLN A 234 -12.13 -7.93 -1.93
CA GLN A 234 -11.48 -6.62 -2.04
C GLN A 234 -12.01 -5.87 -3.25
N LEU A 235 -12.09 -6.56 -4.40
CA LEU A 235 -12.62 -5.97 -5.62
C LEU A 235 -14.07 -5.53 -5.44
N ARG A 236 -14.91 -6.32 -4.73
CA ARG A 236 -16.27 -5.93 -4.36
C ARG A 236 -16.29 -4.71 -3.44
N MET A 237 -15.46 -4.70 -2.41
CA MET A 237 -15.34 -3.60 -1.45
C MET A 237 -14.92 -2.29 -2.12
N PHE A 238 -13.93 -2.33 -3.02
CA PHE A 238 -13.47 -1.14 -3.74
C PHE A 238 -14.55 -0.53 -4.64
N ASN A 239 -15.49 -1.36 -5.07
CA ASN A 239 -16.57 -0.96 -5.98
C ASN A 239 -17.94 -0.82 -5.30
N ASP A 240 -18.01 -0.91 -3.97
CA ASP A 240 -19.26 -0.85 -3.18
C ASP A 240 -20.30 -1.88 -3.68
N ILE A 241 -19.84 -3.11 -4.02
CA ILE A 241 -20.68 -4.22 -4.50
C ILE A 241 -20.99 -5.15 -3.34
N GLU A 242 -22.25 -5.20 -2.92
CA GLU A 242 -22.70 -6.04 -1.78
C GLU A 242 -23.03 -7.48 -2.17
N LEU A 243 -23.55 -7.70 -3.38
CA LEU A 243 -24.03 -9.00 -3.83
C LEU A 243 -22.89 -9.94 -4.26
N LYS A 244 -22.97 -11.21 -3.84
CA LYS A 244 -21.99 -12.24 -4.23
C LYS A 244 -22.02 -12.55 -5.73
N THR A 245 -23.17 -12.39 -6.39
CA THR A 245 -23.36 -12.63 -7.81
C THR A 245 -23.74 -11.33 -8.52
N VAL A 246 -22.77 -10.64 -9.06
CA VAL A 246 -22.97 -9.44 -9.89
C VAL A 246 -22.53 -9.78 -11.31
N LYS A 247 -23.42 -9.52 -12.28
CA LYS A 247 -23.06 -9.53 -13.71
C LYS A 247 -22.39 -8.21 -14.04
N LEU A 248 -21.11 -8.27 -14.35
CA LEU A 248 -20.37 -7.13 -14.86
C LEU A 248 -20.77 -6.87 -16.33
N LYS A 249 -20.79 -5.59 -16.72
CA LYS A 249 -21.02 -5.19 -18.11
C LYS A 249 -19.69 -4.91 -18.80
N VAL A 250 -19.48 -5.40 -20.02
CA VAL A 250 -18.30 -5.08 -20.82
C VAL A 250 -18.16 -3.55 -20.95
N GLY A 251 -16.94 -3.04 -20.74
CA GLY A 251 -16.64 -1.61 -20.67
C GLY A 251 -16.97 -0.95 -19.33
N GLN A 252 -17.57 -1.66 -18.37
CA GLN A 252 -17.81 -1.14 -17.04
C GLN A 252 -16.49 -0.85 -16.35
N ARG A 253 -16.39 0.34 -15.71
CA ARG A 253 -15.25 0.69 -14.86
C ARG A 253 -15.28 -0.11 -13.56
N LEU A 254 -14.17 -0.76 -13.23
CA LEU A 254 -14.00 -1.52 -12.01
C LEU A 254 -12.71 -1.10 -11.32
N TYR A 255 -12.82 -0.52 -10.13
CA TYR A 255 -11.68 -0.04 -9.36
C TYR A 255 -10.92 -1.23 -8.75
N ILE A 256 -9.62 -1.27 -8.98
CA ILE A 256 -8.69 -2.26 -8.44
C ILE A 256 -7.93 -1.72 -7.23
N SER A 257 -8.21 -0.49 -6.83
CA SER A 257 -7.75 0.13 -5.60
C SER A 257 -8.88 0.91 -4.93
N ARG A 258 -8.67 1.33 -3.67
CA ARG A 258 -9.73 1.93 -2.85
C ARG A 258 -10.08 3.34 -3.30
N LYS A 259 -11.36 3.59 -3.56
CA LYS A 259 -11.88 4.92 -3.91
C LYS A 259 -11.66 5.95 -2.79
N GLN A 260 -11.58 7.22 -3.16
CA GLN A 260 -11.34 8.34 -2.26
C GLN A 260 -12.58 8.71 -1.42
N SER A 261 -12.40 9.59 -0.44
CA SER A 261 -13.52 10.13 0.35
C SER A 261 -14.17 11.38 -0.25
N LYS A 262 -13.53 11.98 -1.28
CA LYS A 262 -13.97 13.22 -1.97
C LYS A 262 -13.50 13.16 -3.41
N ALA A 263 -14.20 13.86 -4.32
CA ALA A 263 -13.76 14.02 -5.70
C ALA A 263 -12.49 14.90 -5.81
N GLU A 264 -11.89 14.97 -6.97
CA GLU A 264 -10.84 15.93 -7.31
C GLU A 264 -11.31 17.38 -7.13
N LYS A 265 -10.36 18.31 -6.92
CA LYS A 265 -10.66 19.73 -6.55
C LYS A 265 -11.58 20.43 -7.55
N GLN A 266 -11.51 20.06 -8.80
CA GLN A 266 -12.32 20.65 -9.89
C GLN A 266 -13.80 20.24 -9.81
N TYR A 267 -14.12 19.06 -9.28
CA TYR A 267 -15.49 18.56 -9.17
C TYR A 267 -16.07 18.86 -7.80
N LYS A 268 -16.84 19.96 -7.68
CA LYS A 268 -17.44 20.38 -6.40
C LYS A 268 -18.80 19.73 -6.17
N THR A 269 -19.60 19.67 -7.19
CA THR A 269 -20.99 19.15 -7.18
C THR A 269 -21.28 18.37 -8.45
N HIS A 270 -22.32 17.56 -8.43
CA HIS A 270 -22.88 16.84 -9.56
C HIS A 270 -24.39 17.05 -9.62
N THR A 271 -24.94 17.31 -10.78
CA THR A 271 -26.41 17.36 -11.01
C THR A 271 -26.85 15.99 -11.49
N VAL A 272 -27.77 15.37 -10.76
CA VAL A 272 -28.25 14.02 -11.01
C VAL A 272 -29.02 13.95 -12.34
N LYS A 273 -28.67 13.00 -13.18
CA LYS A 273 -29.34 12.71 -14.43
C LYS A 273 -30.46 11.70 -14.22
N ARG A 274 -31.36 11.60 -15.20
CA ARG A 274 -32.48 10.64 -15.18
C ARG A 274 -31.97 9.21 -15.00
N GLY A 275 -32.45 8.54 -13.96
CA GLY A 275 -32.10 7.13 -13.66
C GLY A 275 -30.72 6.92 -13.04
N GLU A 276 -29.98 7.97 -12.74
CA GLU A 276 -28.65 7.88 -12.14
C GLU A 276 -28.74 7.64 -10.63
N THR A 277 -27.96 6.70 -10.12
CA THR A 277 -27.94 6.30 -8.72
C THR A 277 -26.77 6.92 -7.97
N MET A 278 -26.82 6.93 -6.63
CA MET A 278 -25.67 7.31 -5.80
C MET A 278 -24.44 6.41 -6.07
N HIS A 279 -24.66 5.15 -6.42
CA HIS A 279 -23.57 4.25 -6.80
C HIS A 279 -22.93 4.68 -8.14
N ASP A 280 -23.71 5.06 -9.15
CA ASP A 280 -23.18 5.54 -10.44
C ASP A 280 -22.31 6.79 -10.24
N ILE A 281 -22.78 7.75 -9.44
CA ILE A 281 -22.05 8.97 -9.08
C ILE A 281 -20.75 8.60 -8.32
N SER A 282 -20.84 7.66 -7.38
CA SER A 282 -19.69 7.13 -6.66
C SER A 282 -18.63 6.54 -7.60
N GLN A 283 -19.04 5.76 -8.59
CA GLN A 283 -18.18 5.17 -9.62
C GLN A 283 -17.60 6.24 -10.56
N GLN A 284 -18.40 7.21 -10.95
CA GLN A 284 -17.98 8.28 -11.86
C GLN A 284 -16.84 9.12 -11.30
N TYR A 285 -16.89 9.46 -10.01
CA TYR A 285 -15.93 10.35 -9.35
C TYR A 285 -14.94 9.62 -8.43
N ALA A 286 -14.88 8.30 -8.48
CA ALA A 286 -14.04 7.47 -7.60
C ALA A 286 -14.17 7.85 -6.12
N ILE A 287 -15.40 8.07 -5.65
CA ILE A 287 -15.70 8.37 -4.25
C ILE A 287 -16.35 7.14 -3.61
N ARG A 288 -15.91 6.75 -2.42
CA ARG A 288 -16.58 5.67 -1.67
C ARG A 288 -18.05 6.02 -1.44
N LEU A 289 -18.95 5.10 -1.73
CA LEU A 289 -20.39 5.32 -1.66
C LEU A 289 -20.83 5.83 -0.26
N LYS A 290 -20.32 5.22 0.80
CA LYS A 290 -20.58 5.65 2.19
C LYS A 290 -20.09 7.09 2.46
N ALA A 291 -18.96 7.50 1.89
CA ALA A 291 -18.46 8.87 2.03
C ALA A 291 -19.35 9.86 1.26
N LEU A 292 -19.86 9.46 0.10
CA LEU A 292 -20.76 10.27 -0.71
C LEU A 292 -22.09 10.53 0.02
N TYR A 293 -22.69 9.52 0.64
CA TYR A 293 -23.86 9.67 1.51
C TYR A 293 -23.61 10.65 2.66
N LYS A 294 -22.47 10.50 3.37
CA LYS A 294 -22.09 11.40 4.47
C LYS A 294 -21.90 12.85 4.03
N LEU A 295 -21.33 13.09 2.85
CA LEU A 295 -21.17 14.44 2.29
C LEU A 295 -22.53 15.10 2.04
N ASN A 296 -23.55 14.33 1.70
CA ASN A 296 -24.87 14.83 1.35
C ASN A 296 -25.89 14.76 2.50
N LEU A 297 -25.50 14.31 3.69
CA LEU A 297 -26.40 14.12 4.83
C LEU A 297 -27.59 13.18 4.51
N MET A 298 -27.33 12.21 3.62
CA MET A 298 -28.31 11.20 3.21
C MET A 298 -28.08 9.89 3.97
N GLU A 299 -29.16 9.16 4.24
CA GLU A 299 -29.07 7.80 4.75
C GLU A 299 -28.57 6.84 3.66
N GLU A 300 -27.76 5.85 4.06
CA GLU A 300 -27.26 4.82 3.14
C GLU A 300 -28.43 4.08 2.48
N GLY A 301 -28.38 3.91 1.17
CA GLY A 301 -29.47 3.30 0.37
C GLY A 301 -30.45 4.29 -0.25
N THR A 302 -30.54 5.53 0.25
CA THR A 302 -31.39 6.57 -0.35
C THR A 302 -30.90 6.92 -1.75
N GLN A 303 -31.84 7.00 -2.71
CA GLN A 303 -31.52 7.39 -4.08
C GLN A 303 -31.88 8.86 -4.33
N PRO A 304 -31.05 9.58 -5.09
CA PRO A 304 -31.33 10.97 -5.46
C PRO A 304 -32.39 11.01 -6.57
N LYS A 305 -33.01 12.18 -6.76
CA LYS A 305 -33.93 12.45 -7.86
C LYS A 305 -33.24 13.20 -8.99
N GLU A 306 -33.74 13.06 -10.19
CA GLU A 306 -33.28 13.86 -11.33
C GLU A 306 -33.32 15.35 -11.00
N GLY A 307 -32.22 16.06 -11.30
CA GLY A 307 -32.03 17.49 -10.98
C GLY A 307 -31.47 17.77 -9.60
N ASP A 308 -31.39 16.78 -8.70
CA ASP A 308 -30.77 17.00 -7.38
C ASP A 308 -29.27 17.35 -7.54
N THR A 309 -28.79 18.19 -6.62
CA THR A 309 -27.37 18.58 -6.57
C THR A 309 -26.65 17.78 -5.50
N ILE A 310 -25.75 16.90 -5.89
CA ILE A 310 -24.95 16.06 -5.02
C ILE A 310 -23.60 16.73 -4.74
N GLN A 311 -23.28 16.90 -3.46
CA GLN A 311 -22.00 17.42 -2.99
C GLN A 311 -20.91 16.36 -3.12
N LEU A 312 -19.81 16.68 -3.79
CA LEU A 312 -18.70 15.75 -4.04
C LEU A 312 -17.49 16.01 -3.14
N ARG A 313 -17.40 17.17 -2.50
CA ARG A 313 -16.23 17.57 -1.69
C ARG A 313 -16.57 18.18 -0.34
N LYS A 314 -17.50 19.08 -0.26
CA LYS A 314 -17.91 19.74 0.98
C LYS A 314 -19.20 19.11 1.48
N LYS A 315 -19.32 19.01 2.81
CA LYS A 315 -20.55 18.52 3.42
C LYS A 315 -21.72 19.47 3.09
N ALA A 316 -22.87 18.93 2.75
CA ALA A 316 -24.09 19.68 2.58
C ALA A 316 -24.40 20.48 3.87
N LYS A 317 -24.98 21.67 3.75
CA LYS A 317 -25.46 22.42 4.91
C LYS A 317 -26.75 21.76 5.40
N LYS A 318 -26.90 21.60 6.72
CA LYS A 318 -28.21 21.27 7.29
C LYS A 318 -29.15 22.43 6.95
N LYS A 319 -30.27 22.13 6.32
CA LYS A 319 -31.40 23.07 6.19
C LYS A 319 -32.05 23.27 7.53
#